data_98b29d4d6823f8b30cd44441dbb4f5b7
#
_entry.id   98b29d4d6823f8b30cd44441dbb4f5b7
#
_cell.length_a   1.000
_cell.length_b   1.000
_cell.length_c   1.000
_cell.angle_alpha   90.00
_cell.angle_beta   90.00
_cell.angle_gamma   90.00
#
_symmetry.space_group_name_H-M   'P 1'
#
loop_
_entity.id
_entity.type
_entity.pdbx_description
1 polymer ?
#
loop_
_entity_poly.entity_id
_entity_poly.type
_entity_poly.pdbx_seq_one_letter_code
_entity_poly.pdbx_strand_id
1 'polypeptide(L)'
;MHKIYIPTFKRVNEQITLNSIPDKYKDNVILVVQEQERHLHKHDVEYLVVGNDIGIAETRKQIIYHAGETRFFIFDDDVEFHRRNMKFLMRENYQWGLLDSDMKDYELPDDRTSRRMSEKDFGEMIEVFNTWMDNDNIIQIGYRSANLPPSWHLYTDFTDVYTGYMINGAEVFKFRDEIDWTFVKVGEDSMMTLEFLLRGYKIRRSELFCIQPRWWQPGGCEAMGRNAELHNKEHRKLLKKYGKEGDAKSIVYKKYDIERPNIGVIEDYRFRWKEAYRSYYVNKIGECDTLKEALPYFEYIG
;
A
#
# COMPACT_ATOMS: atom_id res chain seq x y z
N MET A 1 -7.56 13.45 -13.77
CA MET A 1 -7.99 12.44 -12.77
C MET A 1 -6.96 11.31 -12.80
N HIS A 2 -6.72 10.60 -11.67
CA HIS A 2 -5.68 9.59 -11.60
C HIS A 2 -6.17 8.26 -12.16
N LYS A 3 -5.32 7.52 -12.85
CA LYS A 3 -5.60 6.15 -13.29
C LYS A 3 -5.67 5.21 -12.08
N ILE A 4 -6.55 4.22 -12.15
CA ILE A 4 -6.77 3.20 -11.12
C ILE A 4 -6.51 1.84 -11.75
N TYR A 5 -5.43 1.20 -11.38
CA TYR A 5 -5.05 -0.12 -11.87
C TYR A 5 -5.55 -1.21 -10.95
N ILE A 6 -6.19 -2.23 -11.51
CA ILE A 6 -6.69 -3.39 -10.78
C ILE A 6 -6.11 -4.65 -11.44
N PRO A 7 -4.98 -5.18 -10.92
CA PRO A 7 -4.47 -6.48 -11.38
C PRO A 7 -5.45 -7.58 -10.97
N THR A 8 -5.80 -8.43 -11.92
CA THR A 8 -6.71 -9.56 -11.69
C THR A 8 -6.22 -10.82 -12.41
N PHE A 9 -6.39 -11.98 -11.77
CA PHE A 9 -6.05 -13.27 -12.33
C PHE A 9 -7.00 -14.35 -11.85
N LYS A 10 -7.64 -15.08 -12.79
CA LYS A 10 -8.64 -16.12 -12.52
C LYS A 10 -9.85 -15.66 -11.69
N ARG A 11 -10.22 -14.39 -11.80
CA ARG A 11 -11.38 -13.77 -11.12
C ARG A 11 -12.26 -12.98 -12.10
N VAL A 12 -12.50 -13.51 -13.28
CA VAL A 12 -13.23 -12.83 -14.36
C VAL A 12 -14.59 -12.30 -13.90
N ASN A 13 -15.33 -13.11 -13.12
CA ASN A 13 -16.69 -12.79 -12.67
C ASN A 13 -16.75 -12.13 -11.27
N GLU A 14 -15.63 -12.04 -10.57
CA GLU A 14 -15.56 -11.59 -9.17
C GLU A 14 -14.76 -10.31 -9.04
N GLN A 15 -15.19 -9.26 -9.74
CA GLN A 15 -14.50 -7.95 -9.75
C GLN A 15 -15.02 -7.08 -8.60
N ILE A 16 -14.69 -7.45 -7.34
CA ILE A 16 -15.18 -6.78 -6.13
C ILE A 16 -14.74 -5.31 -6.13
N THR A 17 -13.46 -5.07 -6.37
CA THR A 17 -12.89 -3.71 -6.38
C THR A 17 -13.52 -2.85 -7.45
N LEU A 18 -13.59 -3.34 -8.70
CA LEU A 18 -14.23 -2.62 -9.80
C LEU A 18 -15.69 -2.25 -9.46
N ASN A 19 -16.43 -3.19 -8.86
CA ASN A 19 -17.83 -2.97 -8.46
C ASN A 19 -17.96 -2.01 -7.26
N SER A 20 -16.91 -1.83 -6.48
CA SER A 20 -16.87 -0.94 -5.30
C SER A 20 -16.44 0.48 -5.66
N ILE A 21 -15.85 0.71 -6.83
CA ILE A 21 -15.52 2.03 -7.33
C ILE A 21 -16.78 2.73 -7.81
N PRO A 22 -17.06 3.98 -7.36
CA PRO A 22 -18.23 4.73 -7.84
C PRO A 22 -18.17 4.97 -9.36
N ASP A 23 -19.33 4.97 -10.03
CA ASP A 23 -19.44 5.04 -11.49
C ASP A 23 -18.70 6.24 -12.09
N LYS A 24 -18.74 7.39 -11.46
CA LYS A 24 -17.99 8.60 -11.84
C LYS A 24 -16.50 8.38 -12.08
N TYR A 25 -15.90 7.37 -11.43
CA TYR A 25 -14.46 7.11 -11.49
C TYR A 25 -14.11 5.90 -12.36
N LYS A 26 -15.10 5.17 -12.88
CA LYS A 26 -14.89 3.95 -13.66
C LYS A 26 -14.16 4.19 -14.99
N ASP A 27 -14.32 5.35 -15.60
CA ASP A 27 -13.60 5.74 -16.82
C ASP A 27 -12.08 5.86 -16.61
N ASN A 28 -11.63 5.89 -15.36
CA ASN A 28 -10.22 5.94 -15.02
C ASN A 28 -9.66 4.56 -14.61
N VAL A 29 -10.50 3.54 -14.58
CA VAL A 29 -10.10 2.19 -14.22
C VAL A 29 -9.44 1.49 -15.40
N ILE A 30 -8.33 0.83 -15.11
CA ILE A 30 -7.61 -0.05 -16.02
C ILE A 30 -7.55 -1.43 -15.37
N LEU A 31 -8.26 -2.39 -15.92
CA LEU A 31 -8.09 -3.79 -15.53
C LEU A 31 -6.79 -4.32 -16.12
N VAL A 32 -5.92 -4.83 -15.26
CA VAL A 32 -4.66 -5.42 -15.67
C VAL A 32 -4.82 -6.93 -15.71
N VAL A 33 -4.86 -7.48 -16.92
CA VAL A 33 -5.21 -8.87 -17.17
C VAL A 33 -4.10 -9.57 -17.93
N GLN A 34 -3.92 -10.87 -17.69
CA GLN A 34 -3.02 -11.67 -18.51
C GLN A 34 -3.64 -11.91 -19.89
N GLU A 35 -2.80 -11.99 -20.92
CA GLU A 35 -3.22 -12.15 -22.33
C GLU A 35 -4.17 -13.34 -22.49
N GLN A 36 -3.88 -14.47 -21.86
CA GLN A 36 -4.71 -15.67 -21.89
C GLN A 36 -6.13 -15.49 -21.35
N GLU A 37 -6.37 -14.50 -20.50
CA GLU A 37 -7.67 -14.23 -19.89
C GLU A 37 -8.40 -13.03 -20.51
N ARG A 38 -7.71 -12.21 -21.31
CA ARG A 38 -8.29 -10.96 -21.85
C ARG A 38 -9.63 -11.15 -22.56
N HIS A 39 -9.79 -12.22 -23.31
CA HIS A 39 -11.01 -12.51 -24.07
C HIS A 39 -12.20 -12.89 -23.17
N LEU A 40 -11.97 -13.29 -21.92
CA LEU A 40 -12.99 -13.64 -20.94
C LEU A 40 -13.59 -12.40 -20.27
N HIS A 41 -12.81 -11.32 -20.13
CA HIS A 41 -13.24 -10.08 -19.50
C HIS A 41 -14.04 -9.21 -20.46
N LYS A 42 -15.27 -8.83 -20.05
CA LYS A 42 -16.23 -8.03 -20.84
C LYS A 42 -16.68 -6.76 -20.13
N HIS A 43 -15.88 -6.27 -19.17
CA HIS A 43 -16.19 -5.04 -18.46
C HIS A 43 -15.95 -3.83 -19.37
N ASP A 44 -16.78 -2.81 -19.23
CA ASP A 44 -16.64 -1.55 -19.99
C ASP A 44 -15.64 -0.62 -19.31
N VAL A 45 -14.36 -0.98 -19.40
CA VAL A 45 -13.21 -0.24 -18.86
C VAL A 45 -11.99 -0.47 -19.76
N GLU A 46 -10.95 0.35 -19.57
CA GLU A 46 -9.67 0.18 -20.24
C GLU A 46 -8.95 -1.10 -19.74
N TYR A 47 -8.14 -1.70 -20.58
CA TYR A 47 -7.36 -2.90 -20.24
C TYR A 47 -5.87 -2.69 -20.52
N LEU A 48 -5.05 -3.04 -19.53
CA LEU A 48 -3.63 -3.27 -19.71
C LEU A 48 -3.40 -4.79 -19.80
N VAL A 49 -3.06 -5.27 -21.00
CA VAL A 49 -2.77 -6.68 -21.21
C VAL A 49 -1.30 -6.94 -20.92
N VAL A 50 -1.03 -7.87 -20.01
CA VAL A 50 0.30 -8.27 -19.59
C VAL A 50 0.61 -9.70 -20.01
N GLY A 51 1.89 -10.10 -19.97
CA GLY A 51 2.29 -11.46 -20.36
C GLY A 51 1.61 -12.57 -19.55
N ASN A 52 1.62 -13.78 -20.12
CA ASN A 52 1.04 -14.95 -19.45
C ASN A 52 1.94 -15.47 -18.34
N ASP A 53 1.31 -16.09 -17.32
CA ASP A 53 1.98 -16.76 -16.20
C ASP A 53 2.98 -15.88 -15.43
N ILE A 54 2.81 -14.56 -15.52
CA ILE A 54 3.59 -13.61 -14.74
C ILE A 54 3.00 -13.45 -13.34
N GLY A 55 3.87 -13.33 -12.33
CA GLY A 55 3.46 -13.09 -10.96
C GLY A 55 3.09 -11.63 -10.70
N ILE A 56 2.52 -11.37 -9.52
CA ILE A 56 2.07 -10.03 -9.11
C ILE A 56 3.21 -9.00 -9.13
N ALA A 57 4.43 -9.38 -8.79
CA ALA A 57 5.59 -8.48 -8.79
C ALA A 57 5.88 -7.93 -10.20
N GLU A 58 5.91 -8.80 -11.22
CA GLU A 58 6.10 -8.37 -12.60
C GLU A 58 4.89 -7.58 -13.11
N THR A 59 3.66 -7.97 -12.72
CA THR A 59 2.45 -7.21 -13.06
C THR A 59 2.52 -5.78 -12.52
N ARG A 60 2.90 -5.60 -11.26
CA ARG A 60 3.05 -4.27 -10.64
C ARG A 60 4.16 -3.45 -11.27
N LYS A 61 5.27 -4.08 -11.65
CA LYS A 61 6.31 -3.43 -12.45
C LYS A 61 5.74 -2.87 -13.75
N GLN A 62 5.00 -3.68 -14.53
CA GLN A 62 4.40 -3.22 -15.77
C GLN A 62 3.40 -2.08 -15.57
N ILE A 63 2.62 -2.10 -14.47
CA ILE A 63 1.75 -0.98 -14.08
C ILE A 63 2.57 0.29 -13.85
N ILE A 64 3.66 0.23 -13.07
CA ILE A 64 4.52 1.38 -12.77
C ILE A 64 5.09 1.99 -14.05
N TYR A 65 5.54 1.15 -14.97
CA TYR A 65 6.08 1.61 -16.25
C TYR A 65 4.99 2.21 -17.16
N HIS A 66 3.80 1.62 -17.18
CA HIS A 66 2.66 2.12 -17.96
C HIS A 66 2.11 3.44 -17.40
N ALA A 67 2.04 3.61 -16.09
CA ALA A 67 1.57 4.82 -15.43
C ALA A 67 2.51 6.02 -15.64
N GLY A 68 3.82 5.76 -15.83
CA GLY A 68 4.82 6.79 -16.05
C GLY A 68 4.93 7.76 -14.88
N GLU A 69 4.99 9.06 -15.20
CA GLU A 69 5.18 10.13 -14.21
C GLU A 69 3.88 10.60 -13.53
N THR A 70 2.73 10.02 -13.86
CA THR A 70 1.47 10.43 -13.26
C THR A 70 1.29 9.80 -11.87
N ARG A 71 0.46 10.43 -11.02
CA ARG A 71 -0.05 9.77 -9.81
C ARG A 71 -1.10 8.74 -10.19
N PHE A 72 -1.07 7.58 -9.56
CA PHE A 72 -1.99 6.49 -9.87
C PHE A 72 -2.27 5.63 -8.65
N PHE A 73 -3.37 4.88 -8.72
CA PHE A 73 -3.73 3.88 -7.72
C PHE A 73 -3.45 2.47 -8.24
N ILE A 74 -3.07 1.59 -7.33
CA ILE A 74 -3.13 0.14 -7.53
C ILE A 74 -4.00 -0.43 -6.42
N PHE A 75 -4.99 -1.24 -6.77
CA PHE A 75 -5.83 -1.98 -5.82
C PHE A 75 -5.88 -3.44 -6.22
N ASP A 76 -5.75 -4.35 -5.26
CA ASP A 76 -6.07 -5.75 -5.50
C ASP A 76 -7.56 -5.88 -5.90
N ASP A 77 -7.94 -6.93 -6.61
CA ASP A 77 -9.27 -7.09 -7.23
C ASP A 77 -10.38 -7.48 -6.23
N ASP A 78 -10.04 -7.69 -4.95
CA ASP A 78 -10.91 -8.20 -3.89
C ASP A 78 -11.11 -7.23 -2.71
N VAL A 79 -11.02 -5.92 -2.93
CA VAL A 79 -11.17 -4.93 -1.87
C VAL A 79 -12.47 -4.12 -1.98
N GLU A 80 -13.05 -3.78 -0.84
CA GLU A 80 -14.13 -2.81 -0.70
C GLU A 80 -13.61 -1.56 0.00
N PHE A 81 -14.08 -0.38 -0.42
CA PHE A 81 -13.66 0.90 0.13
C PHE A 81 -14.54 1.32 1.30
N HIS A 82 -13.93 1.70 2.40
CA HIS A 82 -14.59 2.09 3.63
C HIS A 82 -14.05 3.42 4.17
N ARG A 83 -14.89 4.16 4.86
CA ARG A 83 -14.53 5.33 5.64
C ARG A 83 -14.77 5.07 7.12
N ARG A 84 -13.83 5.43 7.98
CA ARG A 84 -13.96 5.36 9.43
C ARG A 84 -14.93 6.41 9.92
N ASN A 85 -15.61 6.07 11.02
CA ASN A 85 -16.40 7.04 11.76
C ASN A 85 -15.46 8.00 12.50
N MET A 86 -15.61 9.30 12.24
CA MET A 86 -14.79 10.35 12.85
C MET A 86 -14.87 10.36 14.38
N LYS A 87 -15.99 9.94 14.98
CA LYS A 87 -16.13 9.81 16.43
C LYS A 87 -15.04 8.93 17.04
N PHE A 88 -14.62 7.87 16.36
CA PHE A 88 -13.56 6.99 16.85
C PHE A 88 -12.17 7.59 16.70
N LEU A 89 -11.95 8.41 15.70
CA LEU A 89 -10.66 9.10 15.47
C LEU A 89 -10.46 10.27 16.43
N MET A 90 -11.54 10.80 17.00
CA MET A 90 -11.51 12.02 17.83
C MET A 90 -11.64 11.78 19.32
N ARG A 91 -11.93 10.57 19.80
CA ARG A 91 -12.21 10.28 21.20
C ARG A 91 -11.11 10.71 22.18
N GLU A 92 -9.84 10.72 21.78
CA GLU A 92 -8.72 11.19 22.61
C GLU A 92 -8.26 12.61 22.25
N ASN A 93 -8.67 13.16 21.10
CA ASN A 93 -8.34 14.52 20.68
C ASN A 93 -9.33 15.58 21.18
N TYR A 94 -10.10 15.26 22.21
CA TYR A 94 -11.02 16.21 22.89
C TYR A 94 -10.32 17.47 23.41
N GLN A 95 -8.98 17.46 23.47
CA GLN A 95 -8.16 18.61 23.86
C GLN A 95 -7.99 19.66 22.75
N TRP A 96 -8.40 19.40 21.52
CA TRP A 96 -8.17 20.32 20.37
C TRP A 96 -9.35 21.25 20.07
N GLY A 97 -10.40 21.30 20.90
CA GLY A 97 -11.44 22.31 20.80
C GLY A 97 -12.27 22.31 19.51
N LEU A 98 -12.32 21.21 18.79
CA LEU A 98 -13.25 21.04 17.67
C LEU A 98 -14.66 20.87 18.24
N LEU A 99 -15.50 21.85 17.97
CA LEU A 99 -16.81 22.04 18.58
C LEU A 99 -17.80 20.94 18.20
N ASP A 100 -18.61 20.52 19.20
CA ASP A 100 -19.75 19.60 19.06
C ASP A 100 -20.73 19.96 17.91
N SER A 101 -20.73 21.22 17.44
CA SER A 101 -21.62 21.69 16.38
C SER A 101 -21.31 21.10 15.02
N ASP A 102 -20.02 20.86 14.71
CA ASP A 102 -19.58 20.39 13.40
C ASP A 102 -19.64 18.87 13.25
N MET A 103 -19.87 18.19 14.38
CA MET A 103 -19.93 16.72 14.42
C MET A 103 -21.34 16.15 14.26
N LYS A 104 -22.39 16.96 14.36
CA LYS A 104 -23.79 16.48 14.28
C LYS A 104 -24.15 15.86 12.94
N ASP A 105 -23.55 16.34 11.87
CA ASP A 105 -23.78 15.84 10.50
C ASP A 105 -23.07 14.50 10.21
N TYR A 106 -22.23 14.03 11.13
CA TYR A 106 -21.46 12.78 11.00
C TYR A 106 -21.98 11.65 11.89
N GLU A 107 -23.18 11.77 12.43
CA GLU A 107 -23.79 10.68 13.19
C GLU A 107 -24.12 9.50 12.27
N LEU A 108 -23.28 8.47 12.34
CA LEU A 108 -23.68 7.18 11.82
C LEU A 108 -24.71 6.58 12.78
N PRO A 109 -25.84 6.10 12.27
CA PRO A 109 -26.92 5.52 13.10
C PRO A 109 -26.51 4.22 13.80
N ASP A 110 -25.28 3.81 13.71
CA ASP A 110 -24.77 2.49 14.06
C ASP A 110 -23.47 2.59 14.86
N ASP A 111 -23.22 1.68 15.79
CA ASP A 111 -21.95 1.47 16.50
C ASP A 111 -20.82 0.97 15.59
N ARG A 112 -21.04 0.95 14.29
CA ARG A 112 -20.03 0.51 13.32
C ARG A 112 -18.85 1.47 13.28
N THR A 113 -17.66 0.89 13.31
CA THR A 113 -16.40 1.65 13.25
C THR A 113 -16.11 2.23 11.86
N SER A 114 -16.78 1.71 10.83
CA SER A 114 -16.62 2.16 9.44
C SER A 114 -17.89 1.88 8.62
N ARG A 115 -18.04 2.60 7.52
CA ARG A 115 -19.08 2.39 6.50
C ARG A 115 -18.45 2.32 5.10
N ARG A 116 -19.16 1.77 4.12
CA ARG A 116 -18.77 1.86 2.71
C ARG A 116 -18.65 3.31 2.26
N MET A 117 -17.65 3.61 1.45
CA MET A 117 -17.49 4.93 0.86
C MET A 117 -18.61 5.23 -0.12
N SER A 118 -19.14 6.45 -0.02
CA SER A 118 -19.95 7.06 -1.08
C SER A 118 -19.06 7.64 -2.17
N GLU A 119 -19.65 8.08 -3.28
CA GLU A 119 -18.93 8.82 -4.33
C GLU A 119 -18.24 10.07 -3.79
N LYS A 120 -18.92 10.80 -2.87
CA LYS A 120 -18.35 11.98 -2.20
C LYS A 120 -17.12 11.61 -1.37
N ASP A 121 -17.19 10.52 -0.59
CA ASP A 121 -16.05 10.08 0.24
C ASP A 121 -14.86 9.67 -0.63
N PHE A 122 -15.12 9.03 -1.77
CA PHE A 122 -14.06 8.62 -2.70
C PHE A 122 -13.37 9.84 -3.33
N GLY A 123 -14.13 10.88 -3.66
CA GLY A 123 -13.59 12.16 -4.12
C GLY A 123 -12.74 12.85 -3.06
N GLU A 124 -13.25 12.94 -1.81
CA GLU A 124 -12.52 13.51 -0.69
C GLU A 124 -11.21 12.75 -0.40
N MET A 125 -11.24 11.43 -0.49
CA MET A 125 -10.03 10.61 -0.35
C MET A 125 -8.95 11.00 -1.38
N ILE A 126 -9.32 11.17 -2.64
CA ILE A 126 -8.39 11.56 -3.70
C ILE A 126 -7.80 12.95 -3.41
N GLU A 127 -8.61 13.92 -3.01
CA GLU A 127 -8.18 15.28 -2.68
C GLU A 127 -7.21 15.29 -1.49
N VAL A 128 -7.54 14.57 -0.42
CA VAL A 128 -6.69 14.44 0.77
C VAL A 128 -5.35 13.78 0.43
N PHE A 129 -5.35 12.72 -0.37
CA PHE A 129 -4.12 12.02 -0.75
C PHE A 129 -3.23 12.91 -1.64
N ASN A 130 -3.82 13.67 -2.57
CA ASN A 130 -3.07 14.64 -3.34
C ASN A 130 -2.42 15.70 -2.44
N THR A 131 -3.18 16.25 -1.49
CA THR A 131 -2.68 17.25 -0.54
C THR A 131 -1.51 16.71 0.29
N TRP A 132 -1.60 15.46 0.75
CA TRP A 132 -0.51 14.83 1.49
C TRP A 132 0.73 14.63 0.63
N MET A 133 0.58 14.18 -0.63
CA MET A 133 1.70 13.99 -1.55
C MET A 133 2.36 15.32 -1.96
N ASP A 134 1.58 16.41 -2.03
CA ASP A 134 2.10 17.73 -2.38
C ASP A 134 2.94 18.36 -1.26
N ASN A 135 2.59 18.08 0.00
CA ASN A 135 3.14 18.81 1.14
C ASN A 135 4.21 18.06 1.95
N ASP A 136 4.24 16.72 1.90
CA ASP A 136 4.94 15.92 2.91
C ASP A 136 6.06 15.00 2.37
N ASN A 137 6.47 15.15 1.12
CA ASN A 137 7.44 14.26 0.45
C ASN A 137 7.04 12.78 0.53
N ILE A 138 5.73 12.51 0.34
CA ILE A 138 5.16 11.17 0.38
C ILE A 138 5.18 10.59 -1.03
N ILE A 139 5.73 9.39 -1.17
CA ILE A 139 5.76 8.67 -2.45
C ILE A 139 4.64 7.64 -2.56
N GLN A 140 4.19 7.10 -1.43
CA GLN A 140 3.17 6.06 -1.39
C GLN A 140 2.20 6.31 -0.24
N ILE A 141 0.90 6.22 -0.53
CA ILE A 141 -0.16 6.29 0.49
C ILE A 141 -1.00 5.02 0.39
N GLY A 142 -1.07 4.28 1.47
CA GLY A 142 -1.90 3.09 1.57
C GLY A 142 -3.08 3.25 2.50
N TYR A 143 -3.71 2.13 2.80
CA TYR A 143 -4.93 2.06 3.57
C TYR A 143 -4.77 1.10 4.75
N ARG A 144 -5.41 1.45 5.87
CA ARG A 144 -5.63 0.48 6.94
C ARG A 144 -6.74 -0.48 6.56
N SER A 145 -6.66 -1.72 7.03
CA SER A 145 -7.77 -2.65 6.91
C SER A 145 -8.95 -2.19 7.80
N ALA A 146 -10.16 -2.18 7.22
CA ALA A 146 -11.40 -1.84 7.94
C ALA A 146 -11.71 -2.83 9.08
N ASN A 147 -11.20 -4.06 9.00
CA ASN A 147 -11.38 -5.11 10.00
C ASN A 147 -10.50 -4.92 11.25
N LEU A 148 -9.50 -4.04 11.19
CA LEU A 148 -8.66 -3.74 12.35
C LEU A 148 -9.28 -2.64 13.21
N PRO A 149 -9.02 -2.61 14.52
CA PRO A 149 -9.46 -1.51 15.37
C PRO A 149 -9.05 -0.15 14.80
N PRO A 150 -9.91 0.89 14.92
CA PRO A 150 -9.56 2.22 14.47
C PRO A 150 -8.35 2.76 15.25
N SER A 151 -7.52 3.52 14.57
CA SER A 151 -6.46 4.32 15.18
C SER A 151 -7.03 5.67 15.62
N TRP A 152 -6.39 6.31 16.58
CA TRP A 152 -6.68 7.67 17.04
C TRP A 152 -6.13 8.77 16.13
N HIS A 153 -5.38 8.40 15.12
CA HIS A 153 -4.75 9.31 14.16
C HIS A 153 -5.42 9.22 12.80
N LEU A 154 -5.39 10.30 12.03
CA LEU A 154 -5.86 10.32 10.64
C LEU A 154 -4.99 9.47 9.72
N TYR A 155 -3.71 9.33 10.07
CA TYR A 155 -2.72 8.58 9.32
C TYR A 155 -1.60 8.06 10.22
N THR A 156 -0.84 7.12 9.69
CA THR A 156 0.39 6.60 10.30
C THR A 156 1.49 6.64 9.24
N ASP A 157 2.61 7.28 9.57
CA ASP A 157 3.79 7.30 8.70
C ASP A 157 4.75 6.14 9.03
N PHE A 158 5.62 5.79 8.07
CA PHE A 158 6.62 4.73 8.22
C PHE A 158 6.02 3.39 8.63
N THR A 159 5.06 2.92 7.85
CA THR A 159 4.33 1.69 8.12
C THR A 159 4.20 0.85 6.85
N ASP A 160 3.73 -0.37 7.01
CA ASP A 160 3.38 -1.26 5.92
C ASP A 160 2.20 -0.74 5.09
N VAL A 161 2.29 -0.95 3.80
CA VAL A 161 1.25 -0.66 2.83
C VAL A 161 1.10 -1.85 1.89
N TYR A 162 -0.08 -2.42 1.84
CA TYR A 162 -0.40 -3.58 1.01
C TYR A 162 -1.86 -3.53 0.53
N THR A 163 -2.22 -4.37 -0.44
CA THR A 163 -3.58 -4.57 -0.95
C THR A 163 -4.12 -3.39 -1.78
N GLY A 164 -3.75 -2.15 -1.44
CA GLY A 164 -4.16 -0.98 -2.18
C GLY A 164 -3.38 0.26 -1.76
N TYR A 165 -3.00 1.07 -2.73
CA TYR A 165 -2.23 2.29 -2.49
C TYR A 165 -2.23 3.24 -3.68
N MET A 166 -1.96 4.52 -3.39
CA MET A 166 -1.63 5.55 -4.36
C MET A 166 -0.11 5.73 -4.43
N ILE A 167 0.42 5.91 -5.64
CA ILE A 167 1.85 6.16 -5.89
C ILE A 167 2.04 7.51 -6.56
N ASN A 168 3.08 8.23 -6.15
CA ASN A 168 3.59 9.40 -6.85
C ASN A 168 4.53 8.96 -7.98
N GLY A 169 3.97 8.79 -9.18
CA GLY A 169 4.72 8.28 -10.34
C GLY A 169 5.89 9.18 -10.72
N ALA A 170 5.77 10.52 -10.59
CA ALA A 170 6.86 11.44 -10.91
C ALA A 170 8.10 11.20 -10.03
N GLU A 171 7.90 10.86 -8.75
CA GLU A 171 9.02 10.53 -7.87
C GLU A 171 9.60 9.15 -8.19
N VAL A 172 8.74 8.15 -8.40
CA VAL A 172 9.19 6.78 -8.74
C VAL A 172 9.94 6.76 -10.08
N PHE A 173 9.51 7.57 -11.05
CA PHE A 173 10.14 7.64 -12.37
C PHE A 173 11.64 7.96 -12.31
N LYS A 174 12.08 8.76 -11.31
CA LYS A 174 13.47 9.18 -11.15
C LYS A 174 14.46 8.03 -10.89
N PHE A 175 13.97 6.91 -10.32
CA PHE A 175 14.81 5.78 -9.91
C PHE A 175 14.20 4.40 -10.19
N ARG A 176 13.10 4.33 -10.93
CA ARG A 176 12.39 3.06 -11.20
C ARG A 176 13.27 1.98 -11.83
N ASP A 177 14.24 2.39 -12.62
CA ASP A 177 15.15 1.47 -13.33
C ASP A 177 16.30 0.95 -12.44
N GLU A 178 16.45 1.53 -11.23
CA GLU A 178 17.41 1.09 -10.21
C GLU A 178 16.84 -0.02 -9.30
N ILE A 179 15.53 -0.23 -9.33
CA ILE A 179 14.85 -1.22 -8.48
C ILE A 179 14.66 -2.51 -9.25
N ASP A 180 15.10 -3.61 -8.67
CA ASP A 180 14.69 -4.95 -9.12
C ASP A 180 13.29 -5.27 -8.56
N TRP A 181 12.26 -4.81 -9.28
CA TRP A 181 10.86 -4.97 -8.92
C TRP A 181 10.42 -6.44 -8.77
N THR A 182 11.17 -7.36 -9.35
CA THR A 182 10.88 -8.79 -9.37
C THR A 182 11.76 -9.61 -8.44
N PHE A 183 12.55 -8.94 -7.60
CA PHE A 183 13.46 -9.57 -6.63
C PHE A 183 12.78 -10.62 -5.77
N VAL A 184 11.51 -10.37 -5.38
CA VAL A 184 10.66 -11.33 -4.68
C VAL A 184 9.36 -11.57 -5.46
N LYS A 185 8.86 -12.81 -5.39
CA LYS A 185 7.56 -13.18 -5.99
C LYS A 185 6.38 -12.97 -5.03
N VAL A 186 6.63 -12.94 -3.73
CA VAL A 186 5.67 -12.72 -2.65
C VAL A 186 6.31 -11.77 -1.65
N GLY A 187 5.55 -10.80 -1.14
CA GLY A 187 6.07 -9.73 -0.26
C GLY A 187 6.66 -8.56 -1.05
N GLU A 188 6.31 -8.43 -2.32
CA GLU A 188 6.71 -7.35 -3.21
C GLU A 188 6.25 -5.97 -2.72
N ASP A 189 5.09 -5.90 -2.03
CA ASP A 189 4.62 -4.67 -1.38
C ASP A 189 5.59 -4.19 -0.30
N SER A 190 6.03 -5.13 0.56
CA SER A 190 7.01 -4.85 1.60
C SER A 190 8.35 -4.43 1.00
N MET A 191 8.78 -5.11 -0.07
CA MET A 191 10.01 -4.75 -0.77
C MET A 191 9.91 -3.33 -1.35
N MET A 192 8.83 -3.01 -2.05
CA MET A 192 8.59 -1.69 -2.64
C MET A 192 8.60 -0.60 -1.56
N THR A 193 7.91 -0.82 -0.45
CA THR A 193 7.91 0.09 0.70
C THR A 193 9.32 0.32 1.25
N LEU A 194 10.14 -0.75 1.40
CA LEU A 194 11.54 -0.64 1.83
C LEU A 194 12.39 0.17 0.83
N GLU A 195 12.27 -0.12 -0.46
CA GLU A 195 13.02 0.59 -1.50
C GLU A 195 12.75 2.09 -1.50
N PHE A 196 11.51 2.50 -1.23
CA PHE A 196 11.13 3.91 -1.12
C PHE A 196 11.68 4.55 0.15
N LEU A 197 11.54 3.89 1.30
CA LEU A 197 12.05 4.39 2.58
C LEU A 197 13.58 4.53 2.58
N LEU A 198 14.29 3.56 1.99
CA LEU A 198 15.76 3.56 1.84
C LEU A 198 16.27 4.64 0.87
N ARG A 199 15.37 5.30 0.12
CA ARG A 199 15.65 6.48 -0.72
C ARG A 199 15.20 7.79 -0.09
N GLY A 200 14.79 7.76 1.18
CA GLY A 200 14.39 8.95 1.95
C GLY A 200 12.98 9.48 1.65
N TYR A 201 12.14 8.68 0.99
CA TYR A 201 10.73 9.02 0.80
C TYR A 201 9.88 8.54 1.97
N LYS A 202 8.84 9.29 2.31
CA LYS A 202 7.86 8.89 3.32
C LYS A 202 6.80 7.97 2.71
N ILE A 203 6.37 7.02 3.52
CA ILE A 203 5.20 6.18 3.27
C ILE A 203 4.17 6.52 4.31
N ARG A 204 2.92 6.75 3.88
CA ARG A 204 1.78 7.06 4.75
C ARG A 204 0.69 6.01 4.59
N ARG A 205 0.07 5.63 5.68
CA ARG A 205 -1.14 4.82 5.67
C ARG A 205 -2.30 5.64 6.23
N SER A 206 -3.37 5.76 5.45
CA SER A 206 -4.61 6.39 5.92
C SER A 206 -5.27 5.50 6.98
N GLU A 207 -5.67 6.13 8.07
CA GLU A 207 -6.48 5.51 9.13
C GLU A 207 -7.96 5.89 8.97
N LEU A 208 -8.24 7.01 8.27
CA LEU A 208 -9.59 7.50 7.97
C LEU A 208 -10.23 6.75 6.82
N PHE A 209 -9.56 6.74 5.67
CA PHE A 209 -9.95 5.94 4.51
C PHE A 209 -9.30 4.57 4.62
N CYS A 210 -10.11 3.53 4.56
CA CYS A 210 -9.66 2.16 4.77
C CYS A 210 -10.24 1.23 3.72
N ILE A 211 -9.68 0.06 3.60
CA ILE A 211 -10.13 -0.98 2.69
C ILE A 211 -10.50 -2.23 3.48
N GLN A 212 -11.44 -2.98 2.96
CA GLN A 212 -11.81 -4.29 3.49
C GLN A 212 -11.46 -5.34 2.44
N PRO A 213 -10.27 -5.97 2.54
CA PRO A 213 -9.92 -7.07 1.65
C PRO A 213 -10.74 -8.30 1.99
N ARG A 214 -11.13 -9.04 0.96
CA ARG A 214 -11.74 -10.35 1.12
C ARG A 214 -10.65 -11.42 1.04
N TRP A 215 -10.02 -11.66 2.17
CA TRP A 215 -8.96 -12.66 2.28
C TRP A 215 -9.43 -14.06 1.84
N TRP A 216 -8.52 -14.81 1.20
CA TRP A 216 -8.71 -16.21 0.89
C TRP A 216 -9.79 -16.51 -0.17
N GLN A 217 -9.98 -15.60 -1.13
CA GLN A 217 -10.80 -15.90 -2.30
C GLN A 217 -10.01 -16.72 -3.31
N PRO A 218 -10.65 -17.70 -3.99
CA PRO A 218 -10.01 -18.44 -5.08
C PRO A 218 -9.47 -17.49 -6.17
N GLY A 219 -8.37 -17.85 -6.81
CA GLY A 219 -7.72 -17.01 -7.83
C GLY A 219 -6.59 -16.16 -7.26
N GLY A 220 -6.14 -15.17 -8.03
CA GLY A 220 -5.06 -14.26 -7.62
C GLY A 220 -3.75 -14.98 -7.26
N CYS A 221 -3.12 -14.55 -6.18
CA CYS A 221 -1.84 -15.11 -5.72
C CYS A 221 -1.90 -16.59 -5.35
N GLU A 222 -3.05 -17.10 -4.87
CA GLU A 222 -3.22 -18.52 -4.56
C GLU A 222 -3.19 -19.37 -5.82
N ALA A 223 -3.81 -18.90 -6.90
CA ALA A 223 -3.78 -19.58 -8.21
C ALA A 223 -2.37 -19.61 -8.83
N MET A 224 -1.46 -18.75 -8.36
CA MET A 224 -0.04 -18.72 -8.73
C MET A 224 0.83 -19.60 -7.81
N GLY A 225 0.22 -20.44 -6.96
CA GLY A 225 0.94 -21.39 -6.10
C GLY A 225 1.51 -20.80 -4.82
N ARG A 226 0.93 -19.73 -4.28
CA ARG A 226 1.31 -19.18 -2.98
C ARG A 226 1.08 -20.23 -1.89
N ASN A 227 2.16 -20.62 -1.21
CA ASN A 227 2.17 -21.55 -0.08
C ASN A 227 3.21 -21.13 0.95
N ALA A 228 3.32 -21.85 2.08
CA ALA A 228 4.28 -21.52 3.13
C ALA A 228 5.73 -21.60 2.64
N GLU A 229 6.07 -22.56 1.81
CA GLU A 229 7.43 -22.73 1.29
C GLU A 229 7.86 -21.54 0.45
N LEU A 230 7.01 -21.13 -0.52
CA LEU A 230 7.26 -19.96 -1.34
C LEU A 230 7.31 -18.70 -0.49
N HIS A 231 6.38 -18.51 0.46
CA HIS A 231 6.39 -17.38 1.37
C HIS A 231 7.70 -17.29 2.13
N ASN A 232 8.11 -18.37 2.79
CA ASN A 232 9.34 -18.40 3.58
C ASN A 232 10.59 -18.15 2.72
N LYS A 233 10.66 -18.77 1.54
CA LYS A 233 11.75 -18.58 0.59
C LYS A 233 11.90 -17.11 0.17
N GLU A 234 10.80 -16.47 -0.20
CA GLU A 234 10.84 -15.09 -0.68
C GLU A 234 11.15 -14.09 0.44
N HIS A 235 10.62 -14.31 1.64
CA HIS A 235 10.92 -13.46 2.81
C HIS A 235 12.38 -13.62 3.30
N ARG A 236 12.98 -14.81 3.17
CA ARG A 236 14.42 -15.00 3.42
C ARG A 236 15.29 -14.18 2.47
N LYS A 237 14.85 -13.94 1.22
CA LYS A 237 15.54 -13.02 0.32
C LYS A 237 15.51 -11.59 0.85
N LEU A 238 14.34 -11.14 1.38
CA LEU A 238 14.23 -9.82 2.00
C LEU A 238 15.12 -9.70 3.23
N LEU A 239 15.14 -10.72 4.09
CA LEU A 239 16.07 -10.77 5.22
C LEU A 239 17.54 -10.66 4.77
N LYS A 240 17.93 -11.42 3.75
CA LYS A 240 19.31 -11.40 3.24
C LYS A 240 19.69 -10.03 2.64
N LYS A 241 18.75 -9.35 1.97
CA LYS A 241 19.00 -8.05 1.30
C LYS A 241 18.98 -6.88 2.29
N TYR A 242 18.03 -6.84 3.23
CA TYR A 242 17.75 -5.68 4.08
C TYR A 242 17.99 -5.91 5.57
N GLY A 243 18.37 -7.11 5.96
CA GLY A 243 18.52 -7.49 7.35
C GLY A 243 19.78 -8.31 7.60
N LYS A 244 19.85 -8.80 8.84
CA LYS A 244 20.89 -9.72 9.29
C LYS A 244 20.25 -10.80 10.15
N GLU A 245 20.53 -12.05 9.83
CA GLU A 245 19.99 -13.18 10.60
C GLU A 245 20.42 -13.10 12.07
N GLY A 246 19.46 -13.34 12.97
CA GLY A 246 19.69 -13.27 14.41
C GLY A 246 19.83 -11.86 15.00
N ASP A 247 19.79 -10.82 14.18
CA ASP A 247 19.89 -9.42 14.65
C ASP A 247 18.53 -8.71 14.61
N ALA A 248 17.84 -8.66 15.74
CA ALA A 248 16.56 -7.96 15.90
C ALA A 248 16.66 -6.43 15.74
N LYS A 249 17.86 -5.87 15.63
CA LYS A 249 18.09 -4.44 15.35
C LYS A 249 18.15 -4.15 13.86
N SER A 250 18.27 -5.17 13.01
CA SER A 250 18.26 -5.04 11.56
C SER A 250 16.92 -4.48 11.04
N ILE A 251 16.93 -3.89 9.85
CA ILE A 251 15.75 -3.37 9.18
C ILE A 251 14.72 -4.48 8.96
N VAL A 252 15.15 -5.67 8.54
CA VAL A 252 14.33 -6.87 8.45
C VAL A 252 14.90 -7.94 9.36
N TYR A 253 14.05 -8.59 10.16
CA TYR A 253 14.43 -9.72 11.00
C TYR A 253 13.32 -10.75 11.13
N LYS A 254 13.68 -12.02 11.30
CA LYS A 254 12.75 -13.09 11.63
C LYS A 254 12.34 -13.00 13.09
N LYS A 255 11.05 -13.01 13.40
CA LYS A 255 10.54 -12.94 14.76
C LYS A 255 10.24 -14.31 15.35
N TYR A 256 9.39 -15.08 14.67
CA TYR A 256 9.02 -16.45 15.08
C TYR A 256 8.35 -17.16 13.89
N ASP A 257 7.97 -18.43 14.10
CA ASP A 257 7.19 -19.21 13.15
C ASP A 257 5.72 -19.18 13.57
N ILE A 258 4.80 -19.02 12.60
CA ILE A 258 3.36 -18.98 12.82
C ILE A 258 2.72 -20.08 12.00
N GLU A 259 1.90 -20.91 12.60
CA GLU A 259 1.03 -21.81 11.88
C GLU A 259 -0.18 -21.04 11.33
N ARG A 260 -0.38 -21.13 10.02
CA ARG A 260 -1.53 -20.54 9.33
C ARG A 260 -2.42 -21.63 8.75
N PRO A 261 -3.73 -21.63 9.07
CA PRO A 261 -4.68 -22.56 8.45
C PRO A 261 -4.55 -22.50 6.92
N ASN A 262 -4.56 -23.65 6.27
CA ASN A 262 -4.50 -23.83 4.81
C ASN A 262 -3.18 -23.45 4.10
N ILE A 263 -2.20 -22.83 4.80
CA ILE A 263 -0.91 -22.45 4.21
C ILE A 263 0.23 -23.30 4.81
N GLY A 264 0.12 -23.64 6.09
CA GLY A 264 1.16 -24.31 6.87
C GLY A 264 1.98 -23.33 7.73
N VAL A 265 3.17 -23.75 8.14
CA VAL A 265 4.05 -22.94 8.99
C VAL A 265 4.77 -21.89 8.17
N ILE A 266 4.52 -20.63 8.47
CA ILE A 266 5.20 -19.50 7.87
C ILE A 266 6.17 -18.84 8.88
N GLU A 267 7.28 -18.34 8.37
CA GLU A 267 8.20 -17.51 9.12
C GLU A 267 7.64 -16.09 9.19
N ASP A 268 7.42 -15.58 10.40
CA ASP A 268 6.97 -14.19 10.62
C ASP A 268 8.16 -13.26 10.62
N TYR A 269 8.19 -12.36 9.67
CA TYR A 269 9.21 -11.34 9.54
C TYR A 269 8.70 -9.99 9.99
N ARG A 270 9.57 -9.22 10.65
CA ARG A 270 9.28 -7.86 11.07
C ARG A 270 10.14 -6.89 10.30
N PHE A 271 9.52 -5.77 9.96
CA PHE A 271 10.11 -4.69 9.20
C PHE A 271 10.16 -3.45 10.09
N ARG A 272 11.34 -2.87 10.24
CA ARG A 272 11.56 -1.65 10.99
C ARG A 272 11.52 -0.47 10.03
N TRP A 273 10.31 -0.12 9.61
CA TRP A 273 10.07 0.88 8.57
C TRP A 273 10.72 2.25 8.88
N LYS A 274 10.58 2.73 10.12
CA LYS A 274 11.18 4.00 10.54
C LYS A 274 12.71 3.93 10.49
N GLU A 275 13.31 2.80 10.81
CA GLU A 275 14.75 2.62 10.72
C GLU A 275 15.25 2.55 9.28
N ALA A 276 14.46 1.97 8.38
CA ALA A 276 14.76 2.00 6.93
C ALA A 276 14.83 3.45 6.42
N TYR A 277 13.86 4.27 6.77
CA TYR A 277 13.85 5.69 6.43
C TYR A 277 15.05 6.44 7.04
N ARG A 278 15.27 6.26 8.33
CA ARG A 278 16.37 6.91 9.04
C ARG A 278 17.73 6.55 8.46
N SER A 279 17.92 5.31 8.01
CA SER A 279 19.21 4.85 7.47
C SER A 279 19.65 5.64 6.25
N TYR A 280 18.69 6.09 5.40
CA TYR A 280 19.02 6.98 4.30
C TYR A 280 19.68 8.28 4.77
N TYR A 281 19.09 8.95 5.75
CA TYR A 281 19.60 10.23 6.24
C TYR A 281 20.90 10.06 7.06
N VAL A 282 21.04 8.97 7.79
CA VAL A 282 22.31 8.62 8.45
C VAL A 282 23.43 8.44 7.43
N ASN A 283 23.16 7.78 6.29
CA ASN A 283 24.13 7.65 5.22
C ASN A 283 24.46 9.01 4.59
N LYS A 284 23.43 9.86 4.34
CA LYS A 284 23.64 11.21 3.83
C LYS A 284 24.49 12.08 4.75
N ILE A 285 24.28 11.99 6.05
CA ILE A 285 25.13 12.68 7.04
C ILE A 285 26.57 12.16 6.96
N GLY A 286 26.76 10.84 6.81
CA GLY A 286 28.09 10.22 6.67
C GLY A 286 28.82 10.60 5.36
N GLU A 287 28.10 11.05 4.33
CA GLU A 287 28.65 11.56 3.08
C GLU A 287 29.07 13.04 3.14
N CYS A 288 28.68 13.77 4.21
CA CYS A 288 28.98 15.20 4.37
C CYS A 288 30.37 15.44 4.95
N ASP A 289 31.13 16.37 4.39
CA ASP A 289 32.45 16.77 4.90
C ASP A 289 32.36 17.76 6.07
N THR A 290 31.24 18.46 6.20
CA THR A 290 31.05 19.51 7.22
C THR A 290 29.72 19.36 7.95
N LEU A 291 29.68 19.83 9.22
CA LEU A 291 28.46 19.88 10.00
C LEU A 291 27.37 20.73 9.31
N LYS A 292 27.77 21.82 8.63
CA LYS A 292 26.84 22.70 7.92
C LYS A 292 26.09 21.96 6.81
N GLU A 293 26.75 21.07 6.08
CA GLU A 293 26.14 20.21 5.06
C GLU A 293 25.25 19.15 5.67
N ALA A 294 25.61 18.63 6.86
CA ALA A 294 24.85 17.59 7.55
C ALA A 294 23.60 18.10 8.27
N LEU A 295 23.57 19.38 8.70
CA LEU A 295 22.48 19.98 9.47
C LEU A 295 21.07 19.72 8.89
N PRO A 296 20.82 19.86 7.57
CA PRO A 296 19.48 19.64 7.00
C PRO A 296 18.95 18.21 7.19
N TYR A 297 19.83 17.24 7.43
CA TYR A 297 19.44 15.85 7.57
C TYR A 297 19.13 15.40 8.99
N PHE A 298 19.58 16.16 10.01
CA PHE A 298 19.39 15.80 11.42
C PHE A 298 17.91 15.82 11.84
N GLU A 299 17.07 16.65 11.25
CA GLU A 299 15.63 16.69 11.55
C GLU A 299 14.90 15.39 11.23
N TYR A 300 15.44 14.55 10.32
CA TYR A 300 14.84 13.29 9.87
C TYR A 300 15.26 12.07 10.67
N ILE A 301 16.23 12.20 11.57
CA ILE A 301 16.74 11.08 12.37
C ILE A 301 16.31 11.13 13.84
N GLY A 302 15.63 12.19 14.24
CA GLY A 302 15.08 12.43 15.59
C GLY A 302 13.88 11.54 15.97
#